data_98b12c13d92345c0295a87f7baf2c358
#
_entry.id   98b12c13d92345c0295a87f7baf2c358
#
_cell.length_a   1.000
_cell.length_b   1.000
_cell.length_c   1.000
_cell.angle_alpha   90.00
_cell.angle_beta   90.00
_cell.angle_gamma   90.00
#
_symmetry.space_group_name_H-M   'P 1'
#
loop_
_entity.id
_entity.type
_entity.pdbx_description
1 polymer ?
#
loop_
_entity_poly.entity_id
_entity_poly.type
_entity_poly.pdbx_seq_one_letter_code
_entity_poly.pdbx_strand_id
1 'polypeptide(L)'
;PSGSGKSHFIEALGHLAIDSGKSVTWHTLETLAQLFRRHRADDSVNKAIAKLIRSDLILVDDVGLLPVSGDAAEALFRVVDAAYEKRSIALSSNIHPSGFDELMPKTLATATVERLLHHAHVLITDGQDSYRLAQATTGNGVRPLT
;
A
#
# COMPACT_ATOMS: atom_id res chain seq x y z
N PRO A 1 -5.76 -11.14 -4.88
CA PRO A 1 -6.83 -11.01 -5.89
C PRO A 1 -7.73 -9.82 -5.64
N SER A 2 -8.27 -9.23 -6.69
CA SER A 2 -9.22 -8.13 -6.59
C SER A 2 -10.51 -8.58 -5.90
N GLY A 3 -11.05 -7.74 -5.02
CA GLY A 3 -12.33 -8.04 -4.33
C GLY A 3 -12.22 -9.00 -3.15
N SER A 4 -11.02 -9.34 -2.71
CA SER A 4 -10.82 -10.25 -1.56
C SER A 4 -10.87 -9.54 -0.19
N GLY A 5 -11.27 -8.26 -0.14
CA GLY A 5 -11.38 -7.49 1.10
C GLY A 5 -10.08 -6.82 1.56
N LYS A 6 -9.05 -6.76 0.72
CA LYS A 6 -7.76 -6.14 1.07
C LYS A 6 -7.91 -4.69 1.50
N SER A 7 -8.64 -3.87 0.74
CA SER A 7 -8.86 -2.46 1.06
C SER A 7 -9.64 -2.29 2.36
N HIS A 8 -10.66 -3.14 2.59
CA HIS A 8 -11.42 -3.14 3.85
C HIS A 8 -10.54 -3.51 5.03
N PHE A 9 -9.65 -4.49 4.87
CA PHE A 9 -8.71 -4.89 5.91
C PHE A 9 -7.74 -3.75 6.27
N ILE A 10 -7.17 -3.10 5.26
CA ILE A 10 -6.26 -1.95 5.45
C ILE A 10 -7.00 -0.80 6.13
N GLU A 11 -8.22 -0.51 5.72
CA GLU A 11 -9.07 0.52 6.33
C GLU A 11 -9.36 0.21 7.80
N ALA A 12 -9.72 -1.02 8.10
CA ALA A 12 -9.96 -1.46 9.48
C ALA A 12 -8.71 -1.32 10.35
N LEU A 13 -7.54 -1.65 9.80
CA LEU A 13 -6.25 -1.48 10.48
C LEU A 13 -5.99 0.00 10.79
N GLY A 14 -6.27 0.90 9.85
CA GLY A 14 -6.17 2.34 10.06
C GLY A 14 -7.09 2.83 11.17
N HIS A 15 -8.34 2.39 11.19
CA HIS A 15 -9.30 2.75 12.24
C HIS A 15 -8.86 2.26 13.62
N LEU A 16 -8.37 1.03 13.71
CA LEU A 16 -7.82 0.49 14.96
C LEU A 16 -6.65 1.32 15.47
N ALA A 17 -5.76 1.75 14.58
CA ALA A 17 -4.62 2.58 14.94
C ALA A 17 -5.10 3.94 15.48
N ILE A 18 -6.06 4.58 14.82
CA ILE A 18 -6.64 5.85 15.26
C ILE A 18 -7.30 5.68 16.62
N ASP A 19 -8.09 4.65 16.82
CA ASP A 19 -8.75 4.35 18.10
C ASP A 19 -7.74 4.11 19.23
N SER A 20 -6.54 3.65 18.89
CA SER A 20 -5.43 3.47 19.84
C SER A 20 -4.59 4.74 20.05
N GLY A 21 -5.02 5.86 19.50
CA GLY A 21 -4.32 7.14 19.66
C GLY A 21 -3.15 7.33 18.70
N LYS A 22 -3.05 6.52 17.64
CA LYS A 22 -2.00 6.62 16.64
C LYS A 22 -2.42 7.50 15.47
N SER A 23 -1.45 8.17 14.86
CA SER A 23 -1.68 8.93 13.64
C SER A 23 -1.54 8.02 12.42
N VAL A 24 -2.40 8.23 11.43
CA VAL A 24 -2.45 7.41 10.21
C VAL A 24 -2.45 8.29 8.97
N THR A 25 -1.66 7.93 7.99
CA THR A 25 -1.68 8.51 6.64
C THR A 25 -2.08 7.43 5.65
N TRP A 26 -3.03 7.75 4.78
CA TRP A 26 -3.51 6.82 3.75
C TRP A 26 -3.24 7.37 2.36
N HIS A 27 -2.63 6.54 1.52
CA HIS A 27 -2.47 6.78 0.09
C HIS A 27 -2.77 5.51 -0.69
N THR A 28 -3.28 5.68 -1.91
CA THR A 28 -3.10 4.66 -2.95
C THR A 28 -1.71 4.88 -3.57
N LEU A 29 -1.23 3.91 -4.33
CA LEU A 29 0.04 4.10 -5.06
C LEU A 29 -0.06 5.27 -6.02
N GLU A 30 -1.21 5.47 -6.66
CA GLU A 30 -1.45 6.60 -7.57
C GLU A 30 -1.41 7.95 -6.85
N THR A 31 -2.08 8.09 -5.72
CA THR A 31 -2.06 9.36 -4.97
C THR A 31 -0.68 9.67 -4.43
N LEU A 32 0.09 8.65 -4.08
CA LEU A 32 1.48 8.80 -3.65
C LEU A 32 2.36 9.31 -4.81
N ALA A 33 2.18 8.76 -6.01
CA ALA A 33 2.87 9.23 -7.21
C ALA A 33 2.53 10.69 -7.55
N GLN A 34 1.26 11.06 -7.44
CA GLN A 34 0.81 12.45 -7.65
C GLN A 34 1.45 13.41 -6.64
N LEU A 35 1.54 13.00 -5.38
CA LEU A 35 2.20 13.79 -4.34
C LEU A 35 3.67 14.05 -4.69
N PHE A 36 4.38 13.02 -5.13
CA PHE A 36 5.78 13.14 -5.52
C PHE A 36 5.98 14.03 -6.74
N ARG A 37 5.14 13.89 -7.78
CA ARG A 37 5.20 14.75 -8.96
C ARG A 37 5.00 16.23 -8.61
N ARG A 38 4.05 16.52 -7.74
CA ARG A 38 3.78 17.89 -7.29
C ARG A 38 4.96 18.50 -6.54
N HIS A 39 5.59 17.73 -5.65
CA HIS A 39 6.73 18.20 -4.87
C HIS A 39 8.05 18.20 -5.64
N ARG A 40 8.14 17.43 -6.71
CA ARG A 40 9.32 17.46 -7.59
C ARG A 40 9.44 18.78 -8.32
N ALA A 41 8.32 19.41 -8.67
CA ALA A 41 8.31 20.68 -9.38
C ALA A 41 8.99 21.83 -8.62
N ASP A 42 8.93 21.81 -7.27
CA ASP A 42 9.54 22.83 -6.41
C ASP A 42 10.67 22.28 -5.52
N ASP A 43 11.17 21.09 -5.85
CA ASP A 43 12.27 20.41 -5.14
C ASP A 43 11.98 20.15 -3.65
N SER A 44 10.74 19.89 -3.30
CA SER A 44 10.30 19.68 -1.91
C SER A 44 9.95 18.23 -1.58
N VAL A 45 10.42 17.25 -2.38
CA VAL A 45 10.10 15.82 -2.18
C VAL A 45 10.56 15.33 -0.79
N ASN A 46 11.74 15.73 -0.35
CA ASN A 46 12.25 15.34 0.97
C ASN A 46 11.37 15.85 2.11
N LYS A 47 10.80 17.06 1.96
CA LYS A 47 9.84 17.61 2.93
C LYS A 47 8.54 16.81 2.95
N ALA A 48 8.05 16.39 1.79
CA ALA A 48 6.86 15.56 1.68
C ALA A 48 7.07 14.20 2.36
N ILE A 49 8.21 13.56 2.15
CA ILE A 49 8.56 12.31 2.81
C ILE A 49 8.66 12.51 4.33
N ALA A 50 9.33 13.55 4.79
CA ALA A 50 9.45 13.86 6.21
C ALA A 50 8.08 14.04 6.86
N LYS A 51 7.12 14.65 6.16
CA LYS A 51 5.75 14.79 6.62
C LYS A 51 5.04 13.44 6.72
N LEU A 52 5.20 12.59 5.70
CA LEU A 52 4.60 11.25 5.68
C LEU A 52 5.06 10.40 6.86
N ILE A 53 6.36 10.37 7.14
CA ILE A 53 6.93 9.55 8.20
C ILE A 53 6.71 10.12 9.60
N ARG A 54 6.04 11.24 9.75
CA ARG A 54 5.53 11.69 11.07
C ARG A 54 4.36 10.85 11.53
N SER A 55 3.62 10.24 10.61
CA SER A 55 2.53 9.35 10.95
C SER A 55 3.05 8.05 11.55
N ASP A 56 2.37 7.56 12.58
CA ASP A 56 2.71 6.29 13.21
C ASP A 56 2.49 5.10 12.29
N LEU A 57 1.46 5.20 11.45
CA LEU A 57 1.10 4.17 10.47
C LEU A 57 0.88 4.81 9.09
N ILE A 58 1.55 4.27 8.10
CA ILE A 58 1.41 4.66 6.70
C ILE A 58 0.72 3.52 5.96
N LEU A 59 -0.43 3.81 5.34
CA LEU A 59 -1.19 2.85 4.56
C LEU A 59 -1.02 3.15 3.07
N VAL A 60 -0.62 2.14 2.29
CA VAL A 60 -0.53 2.23 0.83
C VAL A 60 -1.39 1.14 0.23
N ASP A 61 -2.47 1.55 -0.42
CA ASP A 61 -3.45 0.64 -1.03
C ASP A 61 -3.25 0.53 -2.55
N ASP A 62 -3.77 -0.54 -3.13
CA ASP A 62 -3.84 -0.76 -4.58
C ASP A 62 -2.50 -0.86 -5.31
N VAL A 63 -1.49 -1.43 -4.69
CA VAL A 63 -0.24 -1.74 -5.39
C VAL A 63 -0.48 -2.88 -6.39
N GLY A 64 -0.02 -2.70 -7.62
CA GLY A 64 -0.15 -3.70 -8.68
C GLY A 64 -1.51 -3.76 -9.36
N LEU A 65 -2.40 -2.80 -9.11
CA LEU A 65 -3.70 -2.75 -9.79
C LEU A 65 -3.56 -2.35 -11.27
N LEU A 66 -2.63 -1.48 -11.57
CA LEU A 66 -2.33 -0.99 -12.91
C LEU A 66 -0.81 -0.97 -13.13
N PRO A 67 -0.35 -0.91 -14.39
CA PRO A 67 1.07 -0.69 -14.66
C PRO A 67 1.58 0.55 -13.89
N VAL A 68 2.71 0.39 -13.23
CA VAL A 68 3.27 1.42 -12.34
C VAL A 68 4.15 2.37 -13.15
N SER A 69 3.89 3.67 -13.06
CA SER A 69 4.78 4.68 -13.63
C SER A 69 6.13 4.70 -12.90
N GLY A 70 7.16 5.26 -13.55
CA GLY A 70 8.46 5.44 -12.90
C GLY A 70 8.37 6.27 -11.63
N ASP A 71 7.51 7.30 -11.61
CA ASP A 71 7.26 8.11 -10.43
C ASP A 71 6.63 7.32 -9.29
N ALA A 72 5.69 6.45 -9.59
CA ALA A 72 5.04 5.61 -8.59
C ALA A 72 6.01 4.59 -7.99
N ALA A 73 6.85 3.97 -8.82
CA ALA A 73 7.88 3.04 -8.37
C ALA A 73 8.88 3.71 -7.43
N GLU A 74 9.39 4.87 -7.82
CA GLU A 74 10.31 5.66 -7.01
C GLU A 74 9.66 6.12 -5.71
N ALA A 75 8.40 6.58 -5.77
CA ALA A 75 7.66 7.03 -4.61
C ALA A 75 7.48 5.91 -3.59
N LEU A 76 7.09 4.72 -4.04
CA LEU A 76 6.94 3.57 -3.17
C LEU A 76 8.26 3.20 -2.50
N PHE A 77 9.33 3.10 -3.27
CA PHE A 77 10.66 2.81 -2.73
C PHE A 77 11.07 3.83 -1.66
N ARG A 78 10.95 5.12 -1.95
CA ARG A 78 11.40 6.17 -1.04
C ARG A 78 10.60 6.22 0.26
N VAL A 79 9.30 5.95 0.19
CA VAL A 79 8.46 5.89 1.40
C VAL A 79 8.80 4.65 2.23
N VAL A 80 8.94 3.50 1.61
CA VAL A 80 9.33 2.27 2.31
C VAL A 80 10.70 2.42 2.96
N ASP A 81 11.67 2.98 2.25
CA ASP A 81 13.02 3.22 2.75
C ASP A 81 13.02 4.20 3.94
N ALA A 82 12.28 5.30 3.83
CA ALA A 82 12.19 6.29 4.90
C ALA A 82 11.48 5.77 6.15
N ALA A 83 10.46 4.93 5.97
CA ALA A 83 9.71 4.32 7.08
C ALA A 83 10.43 3.13 7.72
N TYR A 84 11.38 2.53 7.01
CA TYR A 84 12.06 1.31 7.42
C TYR A 84 12.66 1.46 8.82
N GLU A 85 12.28 0.54 9.72
CA GLU A 85 12.68 0.50 11.14
C GLU A 85 12.33 1.76 11.96
N LYS A 86 11.54 2.69 11.40
CA LYS A 86 11.14 3.93 12.09
C LYS A 86 9.64 4.04 12.28
N ARG A 87 8.86 3.60 11.30
CA ARG A 87 7.40 3.70 11.28
C ARG A 87 6.80 2.40 10.79
N SER A 88 5.54 2.19 11.14
CA SER A 88 4.77 1.06 10.61
C SER A 88 4.21 1.42 9.24
N ILE A 89 4.30 0.48 8.32
CA ILE A 89 3.70 0.59 7.00
C ILE A 89 2.86 -0.65 6.73
N ALA A 90 1.68 -0.45 6.19
CA ALA A 90 0.83 -1.53 5.71
C ALA A 90 0.48 -1.28 4.26
N LEU A 91 0.54 -2.32 3.47
CA LEU A 91 0.42 -2.24 2.02
C LEU A 91 -0.51 -3.34 1.53
N SER A 92 -1.45 -3.00 0.65
CA SER A 92 -2.23 -3.98 -0.08
C SER A 92 -1.73 -4.09 -1.51
N SER A 93 -1.69 -5.32 -2.01
CA SER A 93 -1.19 -5.59 -3.35
C SER A 93 -2.03 -6.66 -4.05
N ASN A 94 -2.25 -6.48 -5.35
CA ASN A 94 -2.87 -7.49 -6.21
C ASN A 94 -1.87 -8.52 -6.72
N ILE A 95 -0.59 -8.30 -6.47
CA ILE A 95 0.47 -9.25 -6.85
C ILE A 95 1.31 -9.58 -5.61
N HIS A 96 1.89 -10.77 -5.63
CA HIS A 96 2.83 -11.19 -4.60
C HIS A 96 4.10 -10.32 -4.66
N PRO A 97 4.74 -9.99 -3.50
CA PRO A 97 5.98 -9.21 -3.51
C PRO A 97 7.07 -9.72 -4.43
N SER A 98 7.16 -11.04 -4.65
CA SER A 98 8.11 -11.64 -5.60
C SER A 98 7.90 -11.19 -7.05
N GLY A 99 6.73 -10.65 -7.37
CA GLY A 99 6.39 -10.14 -8.71
C GLY A 99 6.56 -8.64 -8.86
N PHE A 100 7.10 -7.93 -7.88
CA PHE A 100 7.26 -6.47 -7.95
C PHE A 100 8.23 -6.03 -9.05
N ASP A 101 9.14 -6.89 -9.49
CA ASP A 101 10.03 -6.63 -10.63
C ASP A 101 9.29 -6.52 -11.96
N GLU A 102 8.04 -6.97 -12.03
CA GLU A 102 7.15 -6.74 -13.19
C GLU A 102 6.58 -5.31 -13.21
N LEU A 103 6.56 -4.64 -12.06
CA LEU A 103 5.98 -3.31 -11.89
C LEU A 103 7.01 -2.19 -11.94
N MET A 104 8.27 -2.50 -11.62
CA MET A 104 9.32 -1.51 -11.45
C MET A 104 10.67 -2.09 -11.82
N PRO A 105 11.69 -1.26 -12.05
CA PRO A 105 13.05 -1.76 -12.31
C PRO A 105 13.51 -2.73 -11.22
N LYS A 106 14.16 -3.80 -11.62
CA LYS A 106 14.56 -4.91 -10.73
C LYS A 106 15.34 -4.44 -9.49
N THR A 107 16.23 -3.48 -9.65
CA THR A 107 17.00 -2.93 -8.53
C THR A 107 16.11 -2.28 -7.47
N LEU A 108 15.15 -1.46 -7.90
CA LEU A 108 14.16 -0.85 -7.00
C LEU A 108 13.25 -1.90 -6.38
N ALA A 109 12.79 -2.86 -7.16
CA ALA A 109 11.93 -3.93 -6.68
C ALA A 109 12.61 -4.73 -5.57
N THR A 110 13.85 -5.15 -5.78
CA THR A 110 14.61 -5.90 -4.80
C THR A 110 14.78 -5.10 -3.50
N ALA A 111 15.21 -3.86 -3.60
CA ALA A 111 15.42 -3.00 -2.43
C ALA A 111 14.12 -2.71 -1.67
N THR A 112 13.02 -2.48 -2.40
CA THR A 112 11.70 -2.26 -1.80
C THR A 112 11.20 -3.49 -1.05
N VAL A 113 11.27 -4.65 -1.70
CA VAL A 113 10.79 -5.92 -1.12
C VAL A 113 11.62 -6.34 0.08
N GLU A 114 12.94 -6.20 0.03
CA GLU A 114 13.80 -6.52 1.17
C GLU A 114 13.41 -5.72 2.41
N ARG A 115 13.23 -4.42 2.27
CA ARG A 115 12.84 -3.56 3.38
C ARG A 115 11.43 -3.84 3.86
N LEU A 116 10.51 -4.00 2.92
CA LEU A 116 9.10 -4.24 3.22
C LEU A 116 8.90 -5.55 4.00
N LEU A 117 9.58 -6.63 3.59
CA LEU A 117 9.39 -7.95 4.18
C LEU A 117 10.25 -8.23 5.41
N HIS A 118 11.25 -7.41 5.72
CA HIS A 118 12.19 -7.68 6.81
C HIS A 118 11.48 -7.89 8.16
N HIS A 119 10.47 -7.10 8.47
CA HIS A 119 9.69 -7.21 9.70
C HIS A 119 8.20 -7.43 9.44
N ALA A 120 7.83 -7.90 8.24
CA ALA A 120 6.44 -7.90 7.81
C ALA A 120 5.64 -9.12 8.29
N HIS A 121 4.38 -8.87 8.54
CA HIS A 121 3.35 -9.91 8.58
C HIS A 121 2.71 -9.97 7.19
N VAL A 122 2.90 -11.07 6.48
CA VAL A 122 2.39 -11.26 5.12
C VAL A 122 1.11 -12.07 5.18
N LEU A 123 0.02 -11.48 4.71
CA LEU A 123 -1.27 -12.13 4.60
C LEU A 123 -1.58 -12.37 3.12
N ILE A 124 -1.76 -13.61 2.74
CA ILE A 124 -2.08 -14.00 1.38
C ILE A 124 -3.52 -14.47 1.31
N THR A 125 -4.29 -13.88 0.40
CA THR A 125 -5.69 -14.27 0.15
C THR A 125 -5.74 -15.04 -1.16
N ASP A 126 -5.66 -16.35 -1.07
CA ASP A 126 -5.69 -17.25 -2.23
C ASP A 126 -7.05 -17.90 -2.42
N GLY A 127 -7.44 -18.12 -3.68
CA GLY A 127 -8.53 -19.00 -4.08
C GLY A 127 -9.92 -18.60 -3.62
N GLN A 128 -10.11 -17.37 -3.18
CA GLN A 128 -11.44 -16.88 -2.78
C GLN A 128 -12.11 -16.12 -3.93
N ASP A 129 -13.38 -16.37 -4.11
CA ASP A 129 -14.19 -15.61 -5.06
C ASP A 129 -14.20 -14.12 -4.65
N SER A 130 -14.22 -13.26 -5.64
CA SER A 130 -14.29 -11.83 -5.40
C SER A 130 -15.56 -11.51 -4.59
N TYR A 131 -15.38 -10.87 -3.46
CA TYR A 131 -16.50 -10.41 -2.62
C TYR A 131 -17.44 -9.49 -3.39
N ARG A 132 -16.91 -8.60 -4.21
CA ARG A 132 -17.71 -7.69 -5.04
C ARG A 132 -18.52 -8.46 -6.08
N LEU A 133 -17.91 -9.49 -6.68
CA LEU A 133 -18.58 -10.33 -7.67
C LEU A 133 -19.67 -11.17 -6.99
N ALA A 134 -19.38 -11.75 -5.85
CA ALA A 134 -20.36 -12.52 -5.07
C ALA A 134 -21.54 -11.64 -4.66
N GLN A 135 -21.30 -10.41 -4.25
CA GLN A 135 -22.33 -9.45 -3.88
C GLN A 135 -23.19 -9.05 -5.08
N ALA A 136 -22.58 -8.84 -6.26
CA ALA A 136 -23.30 -8.51 -7.48
C ALA A 136 -24.15 -9.65 -8.00
N THR A 137 -23.72 -10.91 -7.82
CA THR A 137 -24.43 -12.09 -8.34
C THR A 137 -25.51 -12.62 -7.41
N THR A 138 -25.37 -12.47 -6.09
CA THR A 138 -26.34 -13.04 -5.14
C THR A 138 -27.44 -12.07 -4.72
N GLY A 139 -27.28 -10.77 -4.95
CA GLY A 139 -28.26 -9.75 -4.53
C GLY A 139 -28.50 -9.71 -3.00
N ASN A 140 -27.83 -10.54 -2.25
CA ASN A 140 -27.93 -10.61 -0.80
C ASN A 140 -26.81 -9.78 -0.18
N GLY A 141 -27.18 -8.86 0.67
CA GLY A 141 -26.29 -7.93 1.34
C GLY A 141 -24.97 -8.49 1.87
N VAL A 142 -24.28 -7.72 2.61
CA VAL A 142 -22.92 -7.98 3.09
C VAL A 142 -22.75 -9.38 3.67
N ARG A 143 -21.95 -10.23 3.01
CA ARG A 143 -21.47 -11.46 3.64
C ARG A 143 -20.28 -11.13 4.54
N PRO A 144 -20.23 -11.68 5.75
CA PRO A 144 -19.05 -11.50 6.58
C PRO A 144 -17.81 -12.10 5.90
N LEU A 145 -16.72 -11.40 6.02
CA LEU A 145 -15.43 -11.90 5.57
C LEU A 145 -15.00 -13.02 6.50
N THR A 146 -15.03 -14.21 6.01
CA THR A 146 -14.50 -15.37 6.71
C THR A 146 -13.21 -15.81 6.09
#